data_edaca99d5036eddf479103602a850884
#
_entry.id   edaca99d5036eddf479103602a850884
#
_cell.length_a   1.000
_cell.length_b   1.000
_cell.length_c   1.000
_cell.angle_alpha   90.00
_cell.angle_beta   90.00
_cell.angle_gamma   90.00
#
_symmetry.space_group_name_H-M   'P 1'
#
loop_
_entity.id
_entity.type
_entity.pdbx_description
1 polymer ?
#
loop_
_entity_poly.entity_id
_entity_poly.type
_entity_poly.pdbx_seq_one_letter_code
_entity_poly.pdbx_strand_id
1 'polypeptide(L)'
;MSRLRKNDQVIVRTGKDRGKRGRILRVIGDKNRVVVEGVNLIKRHTRPNPQKNIKGGIVEREASIHASNVMLVDPDTDEASRLGTKVMPDGRRVRISRKSGQVVDK
;
A
#
# COMPACT_ATOMS: atom_id res chain seq x y z
N MET A 1 -7.99 -9.69 8.10
CA MET A 1 -6.56 -9.61 7.81
C MET A 1 -6.36 -9.11 6.39
N SER A 2 -5.47 -8.15 6.20
CA SER A 2 -5.21 -7.59 4.86
C SER A 2 -4.42 -8.59 4.01
N ARG A 3 -4.83 -8.78 2.76
CA ARG A 3 -4.10 -9.58 1.78
C ARG A 3 -3.12 -8.75 0.95
N LEU A 4 -3.02 -7.46 1.25
CA LEU A 4 -2.10 -6.56 0.57
C LEU A 4 -0.66 -6.85 0.99
N ARG A 5 0.27 -6.65 0.05
CA ARG A 5 1.70 -6.89 0.27
C ARG A 5 2.52 -5.72 -0.21
N LYS A 6 3.75 -5.64 0.28
CA LYS A 6 4.73 -4.66 -0.20
C LYS A 6 4.86 -4.75 -1.72
N ASN A 7 4.97 -3.60 -2.36
CA ASN A 7 5.07 -3.39 -3.81
C ASN A 7 3.76 -3.55 -4.59
N ASP A 8 2.64 -3.85 -3.92
CA ASP A 8 1.34 -3.84 -4.59
C ASP A 8 0.98 -2.42 -5.04
N GLN A 9 0.45 -2.29 -6.24
CA GLN A 9 -0.15 -1.04 -6.71
C GLN A 9 -1.56 -0.94 -6.16
N VAL A 10 -1.86 0.16 -5.48
CA VAL A 10 -3.16 0.39 -4.85
C VAL A 10 -3.71 1.76 -5.19
N ILE A 11 -5.01 1.91 -5.01
CA ILE A 11 -5.71 3.19 -5.14
C ILE A 11 -6.40 3.49 -3.80
N VAL A 12 -6.34 4.76 -3.38
CA VAL A 12 -6.99 5.21 -2.15
C VAL A 12 -8.47 5.42 -2.41
N ARG A 13 -9.32 4.83 -1.57
CA ARG A 13 -10.77 4.86 -1.73
C ARG A 13 -11.44 6.02 -1.04
N THR A 14 -10.89 6.47 0.10
CA THR A 14 -11.53 7.45 0.98
C THR A 14 -10.51 8.42 1.54
N GLY A 15 -11.00 9.55 2.03
CA GLY A 15 -10.19 10.55 2.72
C GLY A 15 -9.65 11.62 1.78
N LYS A 16 -8.72 12.41 2.30
CA LYS A 16 -8.13 13.54 1.58
C LYS A 16 -7.38 13.14 0.32
N ASP A 17 -6.85 11.92 0.27
CA ASP A 17 -6.06 11.41 -0.85
C ASP A 17 -6.87 10.50 -1.79
N ARG A 18 -8.18 10.51 -1.67
CA ARG A 18 -9.07 9.71 -2.51
C ARG A 18 -8.71 9.84 -3.99
N GLY A 19 -8.59 8.69 -4.65
CA GLY A 19 -8.25 8.61 -6.07
C GLY A 19 -6.77 8.58 -6.37
N LYS A 20 -5.90 8.84 -5.39
CA LYS A 20 -4.46 8.71 -5.59
C LYS A 20 -4.05 7.26 -5.68
N ARG A 21 -3.09 6.98 -6.53
CA ARG A 21 -2.50 5.65 -6.72
C ARG A 21 -1.06 5.66 -6.26
N GLY A 22 -0.61 4.52 -5.75
CA GLY A 22 0.78 4.38 -5.35
C GLY A 22 1.11 2.94 -5.03
N ARG A 23 2.39 2.72 -4.78
CA ARG A 23 2.91 1.41 -4.41
C ARG A 23 3.00 1.31 -2.89
N ILE A 24 2.63 0.15 -2.34
CA ILE A 24 2.80 -0.10 -0.92
C ILE A 24 4.29 -0.21 -0.61
N LEU A 25 4.76 0.65 0.28
CA LEU A 25 6.14 0.65 0.74
C LEU A 25 6.34 -0.28 1.93
N ARG A 26 5.33 -0.40 2.80
CA ARG A 26 5.40 -1.23 4.00
C ARG A 26 4.00 -1.64 4.46
N VAL A 27 3.90 -2.84 4.98
CA VAL A 27 2.66 -3.36 5.58
C VAL A 27 2.89 -3.51 7.09
N ILE A 28 1.98 -2.94 7.87
CA ILE A 28 1.95 -3.06 9.33
C ILE A 28 0.79 -3.99 9.67
N GLY A 29 1.07 -5.29 9.66
CA GLY A 29 0.03 -6.33 9.71
C GLY A 29 -0.75 -6.36 11.01
N ASP A 30 -0.08 -6.19 12.15
CA ASP A 30 -0.72 -6.21 13.47
C ASP A 30 -1.71 -5.06 13.68
N LYS A 31 -1.51 -3.94 12.99
CA LYS A 31 -2.39 -2.77 13.06
C LYS A 31 -3.32 -2.64 11.87
N ASN A 32 -3.22 -3.54 10.92
CA ASN A 32 -3.96 -3.52 9.65
C ASN A 32 -3.82 -2.19 8.92
N ARG A 33 -2.59 -1.70 8.83
CA ARG A 33 -2.25 -0.43 8.20
C ARG A 33 -1.18 -0.63 7.13
N VAL A 34 -1.14 0.27 6.18
CA VAL A 34 -0.14 0.25 5.09
C VAL A 34 0.43 1.65 4.89
N VAL A 35 1.66 1.70 4.41
CA VAL A 35 2.32 2.93 3.97
C VAL A 35 2.38 2.90 2.45
N VAL A 36 1.80 3.91 1.81
CA VAL A 36 1.71 3.99 0.35
C VAL A 36 2.52 5.20 -0.14
N GLU A 37 3.33 4.98 -1.15
CA GLU A 37 4.19 6.02 -1.74
C GLU A 37 3.36 7.22 -2.21
N GLY A 38 3.74 8.40 -1.76
CA GLY A 38 3.08 9.65 -2.15
C GLY A 38 1.72 9.90 -1.52
N VAL A 39 1.26 9.03 -0.60
CA VAL A 39 -0.06 9.11 0.01
C VAL A 39 0.07 9.40 1.50
N ASN A 40 -0.86 10.20 2.02
CA ASN A 40 -0.92 10.60 3.42
C ASN A 40 0.38 11.24 3.90
N LEU A 41 0.88 12.17 3.11
CA LEU A 41 2.10 12.90 3.42
C LEU A 41 1.89 13.79 4.62
N ILE A 42 2.78 13.69 5.59
CA ILE A 42 2.83 14.53 6.78
C ILE A 42 4.16 15.25 6.84
N LYS A 43 4.15 16.45 7.41
CA LYS A 43 5.35 17.24 7.63
C LYS A 43 5.78 17.05 9.07
N ARG A 44 7.04 16.70 9.28
CA ARG A 44 7.63 16.58 10.61
C ARG A 44 8.81 17.51 10.76
N HIS A 45 8.87 18.20 11.90
CA HIS A 45 10.06 18.93 12.30
C HIS A 45 11.12 17.92 12.76
N THR A 46 12.28 17.99 12.15
CA THR A 46 13.44 17.17 12.51
C THR A 46 14.42 18.04 13.25
N ARG A 47 14.83 17.61 14.47
CA ARG A 47 15.86 18.31 15.23
C ARG A 47 17.24 18.02 14.64
N PRO A 48 18.14 19.02 14.57
CA PRO A 48 19.50 18.76 14.14
C PRO A 48 20.17 17.74 15.07
N ASN A 49 20.92 16.81 14.50
CA ASN A 49 21.72 15.86 15.28
C ASN A 49 23.13 15.82 14.68
N PRO A 50 24.08 16.57 15.25
CA PRO A 50 25.44 16.63 14.71
C PRO A 50 26.16 15.28 14.70
N GLN A 51 25.86 14.42 15.69
CA GLN A 51 26.50 13.09 15.77
C GLN A 51 26.07 12.17 14.65
N LYS A 52 24.83 12.30 14.18
CA LYS A 52 24.29 11.50 13.07
C LYS A 52 24.30 12.25 11.74
N ASN A 53 24.87 13.44 11.73
CA ASN A 53 24.94 14.29 10.54
C ASN A 53 23.55 14.59 9.94
N ILE A 54 22.54 14.73 10.80
CA ILE A 54 21.16 15.05 10.40
C ILE A 54 20.97 16.55 10.51
N LYS A 55 20.55 17.16 9.40
CA LYS A 55 20.18 18.57 9.38
C LYS A 55 18.73 18.73 9.88
N GLY A 56 18.51 19.75 10.69
CA GLY A 56 17.16 20.08 11.11
C GLY A 56 16.33 20.63 9.96
N GLY A 57 15.01 20.61 10.11
CA GLY A 57 14.11 21.14 9.12
C GLY A 57 12.76 20.45 9.10
N ILE A 58 12.00 20.73 8.04
CA ILE A 58 10.70 20.09 7.80
C ILE A 58 10.90 19.00 6.76
N VAL A 59 10.52 17.78 7.12
CA VAL A 59 10.63 16.61 6.25
C VAL A 59 9.22 16.07 5.98
N GLU A 60 8.91 15.83 4.72
CA GLU A 60 7.67 15.15 4.34
C GLU A 60 7.90 13.64 4.35
N ARG A 61 6.98 12.93 4.98
CA ARG A 61 7.00 11.45 5.01
C ARG A 61 5.58 10.93 4.84
N GLU A 62 5.49 9.75 4.25
CA GLU A 62 4.23 9.03 4.18
C GLU A 62 3.89 8.46 5.55
N ALA A 63 2.72 8.80 6.06
CA ALA A 63 2.16 8.16 7.24
C ALA A 63 1.33 6.94 6.81
N SER A 64 1.16 5.98 7.73
CA SER A 64 0.33 4.81 7.46
C SER A 64 -1.15 5.19 7.34
N ILE A 65 -1.88 4.42 6.54
CA ILE A 65 -3.33 4.49 6.44
C ILE A 65 -3.91 3.11 6.68
N HIS A 66 -5.17 3.07 7.09
CA HIS A 66 -5.84 1.78 7.33
C HIS A 66 -5.96 1.01 6.01
N ALA A 67 -5.69 -0.28 6.04
CA ALA A 67 -5.70 -1.12 4.84
C ALA A 67 -7.07 -1.15 4.15
N SER A 68 -8.16 -0.98 4.90
CA SER A 68 -9.51 -0.91 4.33
C SER A 68 -9.74 0.31 3.45
N ASN A 69 -8.89 1.32 3.55
CA ASN A 69 -9.02 2.56 2.78
C ASN A 69 -8.36 2.48 1.40
N VAL A 70 -7.72 1.37 1.07
CA VAL A 70 -7.08 1.17 -0.22
C VAL A 70 -7.59 -0.11 -0.87
N MET A 71 -7.50 -0.15 -2.20
CA MET A 71 -7.80 -1.35 -2.99
C MET A 71 -6.69 -1.60 -3.97
N LEU A 72 -6.47 -2.88 -4.29
CA LEU A 72 -5.52 -3.26 -5.34
C LEU A 72 -5.93 -2.64 -6.67
N VAL A 73 -4.97 -2.18 -7.44
CA VAL A 73 -5.16 -1.84 -8.85
C VAL A 73 -4.94 -3.11 -9.66
N ASP A 74 -5.97 -3.55 -10.39
CA ASP A 74 -5.88 -4.72 -11.25
C ASP A 74 -4.88 -4.44 -12.38
N PRO A 75 -3.84 -5.26 -12.54
CA PRO A 75 -2.83 -5.01 -13.56
C PRO A 75 -3.35 -5.14 -15.00
N ASP A 76 -4.44 -5.88 -15.21
CA ASP A 76 -5.01 -6.07 -16.54
C ASP A 76 -6.00 -4.97 -16.93
N THR A 77 -6.85 -4.56 -15.99
CA THR A 77 -7.91 -3.57 -16.27
C THR A 77 -7.54 -2.17 -15.83
N ASP A 78 -6.46 -2.01 -15.06
CA ASP A 78 -6.02 -0.75 -14.45
C ASP A 78 -7.09 -0.09 -13.57
N GLU A 79 -7.96 -0.89 -12.98
CA GLU A 79 -9.04 -0.44 -12.11
C GLU A 79 -8.94 -1.05 -10.73
N ALA A 80 -9.59 -0.40 -9.75
CA ALA A 80 -9.64 -0.92 -8.38
C ALA A 80 -10.35 -2.27 -8.35
N SER A 81 -9.77 -3.22 -7.63
CA SER A 81 -10.31 -4.58 -7.51
C SER A 81 -10.12 -5.11 -6.10
N ARG A 82 -11.04 -5.97 -5.68
CA ARG A 82 -10.87 -6.76 -4.47
C ARG A 82 -9.96 -7.95 -4.75
N LEU A 83 -9.26 -8.38 -3.72
CA LEU A 83 -8.41 -9.57 -3.78
C LEU A 83 -9.21 -10.82 -3.40
N GLY A 84 -8.97 -11.89 -4.13
CA GLY A 84 -9.43 -13.22 -3.82
C GLY A 84 -8.26 -14.18 -3.71
N THR A 85 -8.55 -15.42 -3.40
CA THR A 85 -7.56 -16.49 -3.31
C THR A 85 -7.93 -17.61 -4.26
N LYS A 86 -6.95 -18.11 -4.99
CA LYS A 86 -7.10 -19.28 -5.87
C LYS A 86 -6.12 -20.34 -5.45
N VAL A 87 -6.57 -21.60 -5.40
CA VAL A 87 -5.72 -22.75 -5.15
C VAL A 87 -5.25 -23.30 -6.50
N MET A 88 -3.95 -23.36 -6.68
CA MET A 88 -3.35 -23.89 -7.91
C MET A 88 -3.37 -25.43 -7.90
N PRO A 89 -3.20 -26.10 -9.06
CA PRO A 89 -3.19 -27.56 -9.11
C PRO A 89 -2.14 -28.22 -8.22
N ASP A 90 -1.02 -27.53 -7.94
CA ASP A 90 0.02 -28.01 -7.05
C ASP A 90 -0.27 -27.76 -5.56
N GLY A 91 -1.43 -27.20 -5.23
CA GLY A 91 -1.83 -26.92 -3.85
C GLY A 91 -1.44 -25.54 -3.33
N ARG A 92 -0.68 -24.75 -4.08
CA ARG A 92 -0.31 -23.39 -3.67
C ARG A 92 -1.51 -22.46 -3.71
N ARG A 93 -1.56 -21.52 -2.75
CA ARG A 93 -2.54 -20.47 -2.74
C ARG A 93 -1.92 -19.21 -3.32
N VAL A 94 -2.60 -18.62 -4.30
CA VAL A 94 -2.17 -17.37 -4.92
C VAL A 94 -3.27 -16.34 -4.82
N ARG A 95 -2.88 -15.07 -4.83
CA ARG A 95 -3.84 -13.97 -4.84
C ARG A 95 -4.32 -13.73 -6.26
N ILE A 96 -5.61 -13.49 -6.40
CA ILE A 96 -6.21 -13.10 -7.69
C ILE A 96 -6.94 -11.78 -7.55
N SER A 97 -7.05 -11.07 -8.66
CA SER A 97 -7.97 -9.93 -8.78
C SER A 97 -9.37 -10.48 -9.04
N ARG A 98 -10.33 -10.09 -8.22
CA ARG A 98 -11.71 -10.54 -8.42
C ARG A 98 -12.34 -9.94 -9.67
N LYS A 99 -11.84 -8.80 -10.12
CA LYS A 99 -12.39 -8.11 -11.29
C LYS A 99 -12.06 -8.84 -12.59
N SER A 100 -10.82 -9.29 -12.75
CA SER A 100 -10.37 -9.99 -13.97
C SER A 100 -10.18 -11.49 -13.78
N GLY A 101 -10.09 -11.97 -12.55
CA GLY A 101 -9.75 -13.36 -12.26
C GLY A 101 -8.28 -13.69 -12.45
N GLN A 102 -7.46 -12.72 -12.79
CA GLN A 102 -6.03 -12.93 -13.06
C GLN A 102 -5.23 -13.05 -11.78
N VAL A 103 -4.16 -13.87 -11.84
CA VAL A 103 -3.22 -14.01 -10.74
C VAL A 103 -2.44 -12.72 -10.56
N VAL A 104 -2.43 -12.21 -9.34
CA VAL A 104 -1.67 -10.99 -8.97
C VAL A 104 -0.22 -11.36 -8.70
N ASP A 105 0.02 -12.49 -8.08
CA ASP A 105 1.36 -12.99 -7.75
C ASP A 105 1.90 -13.79 -8.94
N LYS A 106 2.83 -13.19 -9.66
CA LYS A 106 3.48 -13.87 -10.78
C LYS A 106 4.85 -14.36 -10.41
#